data_3bf150054c0cfd398b9b2d6bc8ca8605
#
_entry.id   3bf150054c0cfd398b9b2d6bc8ca8605
#
_cell.length_a   1.000
_cell.length_b   1.000
_cell.length_c   1.000
_cell.angle_alpha   90.00
_cell.angle_beta   90.00
_cell.angle_gamma   90.00
#
_symmetry.space_group_name_H-M   'P 1'
#
loop_
_entity.id
_entity.type
_entity.pdbx_description
1 polymer ?
#
loop_
_entity_poly.entity_id
_entity_poly.type
_entity_poly.pdbx_seq_one_letter_code
_entity_poly.pdbx_strand_id
1 'polypeptide(L)'
;MFVSAAAGAVGSVAGRLARQLGTSRVIGSAGGPHKTKKLLDVFGYDAAIDHRRGDLPGQLAQAAPEGIDVYLDAVGGDHLQAAIGAVRPGGRIAMVGAISGYNSTDPAPGPDNLFRAAAREVTLRGMLVSSHFDLFPEWIGRAAGLLADGTLRTEVTVADGIEHAADAFLGVLSGANTGKMLVRLGAQR
;
A
#
# COMPACT_ATOMS: atom_id res chain seq x y z
N MET A 1 -4.06 11.77 -0.37
CA MET A 1 -4.14 10.35 -0.78
C MET A 1 -3.76 9.45 0.40
N PHE A 2 -4.45 8.32 0.55
CA PHE A 2 -4.12 7.28 1.54
C PHE A 2 -3.64 6.02 0.83
N VAL A 3 -2.68 5.29 1.43
CA VAL A 3 -2.11 4.04 0.89
C VAL A 3 -2.02 3.02 2.03
N SER A 4 -2.66 1.86 1.87
CA SER A 4 -2.50 0.74 2.81
C SER A 4 -1.28 -0.12 2.45
N ALA A 5 -0.77 -0.91 3.40
CA ALA A 5 0.48 -1.68 3.26
C ALA A 5 1.63 -0.84 2.67
N ALA A 6 1.71 0.43 3.10
CA ALA A 6 2.55 1.47 2.50
C ALA A 6 4.06 1.16 2.53
N ALA A 7 4.53 0.34 3.47
CA ALA A 7 5.92 -0.11 3.56
C ALA A 7 6.22 -1.39 2.75
N GLY A 8 5.23 -1.94 2.04
CA GLY A 8 5.38 -3.12 1.18
C GLY A 8 5.88 -2.78 -0.24
N ALA A 9 5.97 -3.80 -1.10
CA ALA A 9 6.50 -3.66 -2.46
C ALA A 9 5.76 -2.63 -3.32
N VAL A 10 4.42 -2.60 -3.23
CA VAL A 10 3.59 -1.64 -3.98
C VAL A 10 3.57 -0.28 -3.29
N GLY A 11 3.29 -0.25 -1.98
CA GLY A 11 3.12 0.98 -1.23
C GLY A 11 4.39 1.85 -1.19
N SER A 12 5.57 1.26 -1.04
CA SER A 12 6.84 2.00 -1.01
C SER A 12 7.13 2.80 -2.29
N VAL A 13 6.61 2.34 -3.43
CA VAL A 13 6.67 3.04 -4.72
C VAL A 13 5.52 4.02 -4.88
N ALA A 14 4.30 3.60 -4.49
CA ALA A 14 3.08 4.35 -4.72
C ALA A 14 3.08 5.74 -4.08
N GLY A 15 3.60 5.88 -2.86
CA GLY A 15 3.68 7.16 -2.17
C GLY A 15 4.50 8.20 -2.92
N ARG A 16 5.68 7.81 -3.41
CA ARG A 16 6.54 8.69 -4.19
C ARG A 16 5.96 9.01 -5.56
N LEU A 17 5.41 8.01 -6.23
CA LEU A 17 4.77 8.20 -7.52
C LEU A 17 3.56 9.14 -7.42
N ALA A 18 2.73 8.98 -6.37
CA ALA A 18 1.61 9.88 -6.12
C ALA A 18 2.05 11.33 -5.99
N ARG A 19 3.16 11.57 -5.30
CA ARG A 19 3.73 12.92 -5.16
C ARG A 19 4.21 13.47 -6.51
N GLN A 20 4.88 12.67 -7.32
CA GLN A 20 5.29 13.04 -8.68
C GLN A 20 4.10 13.36 -9.61
N LEU A 21 2.94 12.77 -9.30
CA LEU A 21 1.68 13.03 -10.00
C LEU A 21 0.89 14.22 -9.42
N GLY A 22 1.47 15.00 -8.51
CA GLY A 22 0.88 16.22 -7.98
C GLY A 22 0.04 16.03 -6.72
N THR A 23 0.11 14.87 -6.04
CA THR A 23 -0.58 14.70 -4.76
C THR A 23 0.08 15.56 -3.68
N SER A 24 -0.69 16.47 -3.08
CA SER A 24 -0.21 17.42 -2.07
C SER A 24 0.12 16.75 -0.74
N ARG A 25 -0.61 15.69 -0.35
CA ARG A 25 -0.41 14.97 0.91
C ARG A 25 -0.62 13.47 0.73
N VAL A 26 0.37 12.68 1.13
CA VAL A 26 0.34 11.21 1.06
C VAL A 26 0.44 10.63 2.46
N ILE A 27 -0.53 9.81 2.84
CA ILE A 27 -0.65 9.17 4.15
C ILE A 27 -0.47 7.67 3.94
N GLY A 28 0.37 7.01 4.73
CA GLY A 28 0.62 5.59 4.63
C GLY A 28 0.26 4.82 5.89
N SER A 29 -0.30 3.62 5.74
CA SER A 29 -0.50 2.67 6.84
C SER A 29 0.50 1.53 6.76
N ALA A 30 1.16 1.21 7.87
CA ALA A 30 2.06 0.08 8.02
C ALA A 30 1.98 -0.51 9.43
N GLY A 31 2.53 -1.70 9.64
CA GLY A 31 2.52 -2.36 10.95
C GLY A 31 3.79 -2.11 11.75
N GLY A 32 3.66 -1.44 12.88
CA GLY A 32 4.71 -1.22 13.86
C GLY A 32 5.57 0.03 13.62
N PRO A 33 6.24 0.50 14.69
CA PRO A 33 6.95 1.79 14.71
C PRO A 33 8.12 1.85 13.74
N HIS A 34 8.82 0.73 13.52
CA HIS A 34 9.93 0.68 12.57
C HIS A 34 9.48 1.00 11.13
N LYS A 35 8.35 0.41 10.69
CA LYS A 35 7.83 0.63 9.34
C LYS A 35 7.22 2.02 9.19
N THR A 36 6.48 2.49 10.19
CA THR A 36 5.91 3.84 10.14
C THR A 36 7.01 4.91 10.10
N LYS A 37 8.12 4.71 10.83
CA LYS A 37 9.28 5.60 10.72
C LYS A 37 9.86 5.59 9.30
N LYS A 38 10.00 4.42 8.67
CA LYS A 38 10.48 4.33 7.28
C LYS A 38 9.55 5.00 6.27
N LEU A 39 8.23 5.01 6.50
CA LEU A 39 7.31 5.75 5.63
C LEU A 39 7.70 7.22 5.55
N LEU A 40 8.02 7.83 6.69
CA LEU A 40 8.38 9.25 6.77
C LEU A 40 9.80 9.51 6.24
N ASP A 41 10.78 8.76 6.73
CA ASP A 41 12.19 9.05 6.48
C ASP A 41 12.67 8.60 5.09
N VAL A 42 12.11 7.50 4.56
CA VAL A 42 12.63 6.83 3.36
C VAL A 42 11.65 6.89 2.20
N PHE A 43 10.36 6.58 2.44
CA PHE A 43 9.39 6.43 1.35
C PHE A 43 8.63 7.70 1.00
N GLY A 44 8.91 8.83 1.69
CA GLY A 44 8.40 10.15 1.33
C GLY A 44 6.92 10.37 1.62
N TYR A 45 6.38 9.68 2.62
CA TYR A 45 5.04 9.92 3.14
C TYR A 45 5.03 11.13 4.09
N ASP A 46 3.93 11.89 4.10
CA ASP A 46 3.77 13.05 5.00
C ASP A 46 3.24 12.66 6.36
N ALA A 47 2.49 11.55 6.45
CA ALA A 47 1.98 10.99 7.68
C ALA A 47 1.98 9.46 7.63
N ALA A 48 2.17 8.85 8.78
CA ALA A 48 2.22 7.40 8.94
C ALA A 48 1.25 6.94 10.03
N ILE A 49 0.49 5.90 9.71
CA ILE A 49 -0.47 5.25 10.60
C ILE A 49 0.08 3.87 10.97
N ASP A 50 0.16 3.56 12.26
CA ASP A 50 0.44 2.22 12.74
C ASP A 50 -0.87 1.48 13.02
N HIS A 51 -1.31 0.66 12.07
CA HIS A 51 -2.56 -0.07 12.21
C HIS A 51 -2.55 -1.09 13.36
N ARG A 52 -1.38 -1.50 13.86
CA ARG A 52 -1.27 -2.40 15.01
C ARG A 52 -1.62 -1.75 16.34
N ARG A 53 -1.69 -0.43 16.38
CA ARG A 53 -2.11 0.32 17.58
C ARG A 53 -3.63 0.37 17.77
N GLY A 54 -4.40 -0.21 16.82
CA GLY A 54 -5.86 -0.11 16.82
C GLY A 54 -6.35 1.27 16.39
N ASP A 55 -7.66 1.49 16.49
CA ASP A 55 -8.34 2.74 16.12
C ASP A 55 -7.86 3.33 14.79
N LEU A 56 -7.83 2.51 13.75
CA LEU A 56 -7.43 2.94 12.41
C LEU A 56 -8.27 4.13 11.90
N PRO A 57 -9.60 4.18 12.10
CA PRO A 57 -10.41 5.35 11.71
C PRO A 57 -9.98 6.63 12.42
N GLY A 58 -9.72 6.60 13.72
CA GLY A 58 -9.26 7.77 14.48
C GLY A 58 -7.88 8.25 14.06
N GLN A 59 -6.93 7.32 13.86
CA GLN A 59 -5.60 7.66 13.32
C GLN A 59 -5.70 8.29 11.91
N LEU A 60 -6.59 7.77 11.05
CA LEU A 60 -6.79 8.32 9.70
C LEU A 60 -7.44 9.70 9.75
N ALA A 61 -8.40 9.92 10.65
CA ALA A 61 -9.03 11.23 10.83
C ALA A 61 -8.02 12.29 11.32
N GLN A 62 -7.09 11.92 12.21
CA GLN A 62 -6.02 12.81 12.65
C GLN A 62 -5.03 13.13 11.51
N ALA A 63 -4.67 12.13 10.70
CA ALA A 63 -3.74 12.31 9.58
C ALA A 63 -4.37 13.06 8.40
N ALA A 64 -5.69 12.97 8.23
CA ALA A 64 -6.48 13.58 7.16
C ALA A 64 -7.75 14.26 7.72
N PRO A 65 -7.65 15.36 8.45
CA PRO A 65 -8.81 15.98 9.08
C PRO A 65 -9.87 16.44 8.07
N GLU A 66 -9.46 16.77 6.85
CA GLU A 66 -10.36 17.14 5.76
C GLU A 66 -10.81 15.95 4.89
N GLY A 67 -10.40 14.73 5.26
CA GLY A 67 -10.65 13.53 4.49
C GLY A 67 -9.61 13.24 3.40
N ILE A 68 -9.89 12.21 2.60
CA ILE A 68 -9.01 11.75 1.52
C ILE A 68 -9.76 11.76 0.18
N ASP A 69 -9.06 12.10 -0.90
CA ASP A 69 -9.64 12.09 -2.26
C ASP A 69 -9.38 10.75 -2.98
N VAL A 70 -8.25 10.11 -2.66
CA VAL A 70 -7.82 8.85 -3.28
C VAL A 70 -7.33 7.86 -2.23
N TYR A 71 -7.74 6.61 -2.37
CA TYR A 71 -7.22 5.49 -1.58
C TYR A 71 -6.68 4.39 -2.49
N LEU A 72 -5.46 3.95 -2.24
CA LEU A 72 -4.87 2.74 -2.84
C LEU A 72 -4.95 1.60 -1.84
N ASP A 73 -5.83 0.65 -2.11
CA ASP A 73 -6.12 -0.46 -1.22
C ASP A 73 -5.40 -1.75 -1.64
N ALA A 74 -4.48 -2.20 -0.79
CA ALA A 74 -3.83 -3.51 -0.90
C ALA A 74 -4.23 -4.47 0.25
N VAL A 75 -5.07 -4.01 1.19
CA VAL A 75 -5.37 -4.72 2.46
C VAL A 75 -6.80 -5.19 2.55
N GLY A 76 -7.77 -4.36 2.14
CA GLY A 76 -9.19 -4.64 2.36
C GLY A 76 -9.62 -4.50 3.82
N GLY A 77 -10.70 -5.18 4.20
CA GLY A 77 -11.18 -5.26 5.60
C GLY A 77 -11.30 -3.90 6.28
N ASP A 78 -10.77 -3.79 7.50
CA ASP A 78 -10.83 -2.57 8.32
C ASP A 78 -10.20 -1.35 7.64
N HIS A 79 -9.18 -1.55 6.78
CA HIS A 79 -8.58 -0.45 6.02
C HIS A 79 -9.55 0.12 4.98
N LEU A 80 -10.26 -0.75 4.26
CA LEU A 80 -11.27 -0.33 3.30
C LEU A 80 -12.42 0.39 4.00
N GLN A 81 -12.90 -0.15 5.11
CA GLN A 81 -13.95 0.46 5.93
C GLN A 81 -13.54 1.84 6.46
N ALA A 82 -12.34 1.98 7.03
CA ALA A 82 -11.81 3.26 7.50
C ALA A 82 -11.68 4.28 6.36
N ALA A 83 -11.20 3.85 5.19
CA ALA A 83 -11.08 4.70 4.02
C ALA A 83 -12.43 5.19 3.50
N ILE A 84 -13.45 4.32 3.40
CA ILE A 84 -14.82 4.71 3.04
C ILE A 84 -15.36 5.74 4.04
N GLY A 85 -15.02 5.58 5.32
CA GLY A 85 -15.35 6.54 6.38
C GLY A 85 -14.73 7.93 6.18
N ALA A 86 -13.53 7.99 5.62
CA ALA A 86 -12.74 9.22 5.49
C ALA A 86 -12.77 9.85 4.09
N VAL A 87 -13.19 9.10 3.06
CA VAL A 87 -13.18 9.60 1.68
C VAL A 87 -14.15 10.76 1.48
N ARG A 88 -13.70 11.77 0.73
CA ARG A 88 -14.50 12.96 0.38
C ARG A 88 -15.51 12.64 -0.73
N PRO A 89 -16.57 13.43 -0.89
CA PRO A 89 -17.48 13.30 -2.03
C PRO A 89 -16.73 13.28 -3.38
N GLY A 90 -17.09 12.34 -4.26
CA GLY A 90 -16.43 12.13 -5.55
C GLY A 90 -15.03 11.48 -5.46
N GLY A 91 -14.61 11.04 -4.27
CA GLY A 91 -13.33 10.37 -4.09
C GLY A 91 -13.24 9.00 -4.76
N ARG A 92 -12.04 8.45 -4.83
CA ARG A 92 -11.75 7.22 -5.58
C ARG A 92 -10.97 6.21 -4.75
N ILE A 93 -11.37 4.95 -4.83
CA ILE A 93 -10.72 3.82 -4.17
C ILE A 93 -10.28 2.83 -5.25
N ALA A 94 -8.97 2.63 -5.39
CA ALA A 94 -8.39 1.61 -6.24
C ALA A 94 -8.07 0.36 -5.40
N MET A 95 -8.80 -0.73 -5.62
CA MET A 95 -8.62 -1.99 -4.92
C MET A 95 -7.64 -2.87 -5.73
N VAL A 96 -6.41 -3.02 -5.24
CA VAL A 96 -5.34 -3.81 -5.88
C VAL A 96 -5.05 -5.11 -5.15
N GLY A 97 -5.59 -5.29 -3.94
CA GLY A 97 -5.42 -6.51 -3.14
C GLY A 97 -6.27 -6.50 -1.87
N ALA A 98 -6.32 -7.63 -1.19
CA ALA A 98 -7.08 -7.84 0.04
C ALA A 98 -6.31 -8.76 1.00
N ILE A 99 -5.03 -8.42 1.28
CA ILE A 99 -4.12 -9.31 2.02
C ILE A 99 -4.61 -9.64 3.44
N SER A 100 -5.48 -8.82 4.03
CA SER A 100 -6.09 -9.11 5.33
C SER A 100 -6.90 -10.42 5.35
N GLY A 101 -7.44 -10.82 4.20
CA GLY A 101 -8.22 -12.05 4.05
C GLY A 101 -7.43 -13.28 3.62
N TYR A 102 -6.14 -13.14 3.24
CA TYR A 102 -5.40 -14.27 2.62
C TYR A 102 -5.07 -15.40 3.60
N ASN A 103 -5.00 -15.10 4.88
CA ASN A 103 -4.72 -16.10 5.92
C ASN A 103 -6.00 -16.59 6.62
N SER A 104 -7.19 -16.15 6.21
CA SER A 104 -8.46 -16.55 6.79
C SER A 104 -9.04 -17.73 6.02
N THR A 105 -9.60 -18.71 6.74
CA THR A 105 -10.42 -19.80 6.18
C THR A 105 -11.89 -19.39 6.07
N ASP A 106 -12.30 -18.38 6.81
CA ASP A 106 -13.66 -17.86 6.82
C ASP A 106 -13.78 -16.67 5.85
N PRO A 107 -14.94 -16.48 5.22
CA PRO A 107 -15.20 -15.29 4.43
C PRO A 107 -14.99 -14.02 5.27
N ALA A 108 -14.11 -13.12 4.81
CA ALA A 108 -13.95 -11.84 5.46
C ALA A 108 -15.24 -11.01 5.30
N PRO A 109 -15.78 -10.41 6.37
CA PRO A 109 -16.92 -9.51 6.26
C PRO A 109 -16.56 -8.30 5.39
N GLY A 110 -17.51 -7.85 4.57
CA GLY A 110 -17.36 -6.59 3.84
C GLY A 110 -17.44 -5.38 4.77
N PRO A 111 -17.10 -4.18 4.29
CA PRO A 111 -17.33 -2.94 5.03
C PRO A 111 -18.81 -2.75 5.36
N ASP A 112 -19.12 -2.41 6.59
CA ASP A 112 -20.50 -2.16 7.05
C ASP A 112 -21.04 -0.78 6.63
N ASN A 113 -20.19 0.06 6.09
CA ASN A 113 -20.47 1.45 5.74
C ASN A 113 -20.51 1.71 4.23
N LEU A 114 -20.77 0.70 3.39
CA LEU A 114 -20.85 0.85 1.92
C LEU A 114 -21.86 1.89 1.47
N PHE A 115 -22.97 2.07 2.20
CA PHE A 115 -23.96 3.11 1.88
C PHE A 115 -23.32 4.51 1.94
N ARG A 116 -22.31 4.72 2.78
CA ARG A 116 -21.57 5.99 2.83
C ARG A 116 -20.80 6.26 1.54
N ALA A 117 -20.30 5.21 0.87
CA ALA A 117 -19.68 5.36 -0.44
C ALA A 117 -20.69 5.79 -1.50
N ALA A 118 -21.90 5.20 -1.49
CA ALA A 118 -22.97 5.60 -2.38
C ALA A 118 -23.42 7.05 -2.13
N ALA A 119 -23.66 7.44 -0.86
CA ALA A 119 -24.07 8.78 -0.46
C ALA A 119 -23.06 9.89 -0.80
N ARG A 120 -21.78 9.50 -1.01
CA ARG A 120 -20.70 10.42 -1.38
C ARG A 120 -20.23 10.27 -2.82
N GLU A 121 -20.92 9.48 -3.63
CA GLU A 121 -20.58 9.24 -5.04
C GLU A 121 -19.13 8.74 -5.22
N VAL A 122 -18.68 7.87 -4.30
CA VAL A 122 -17.32 7.33 -4.31
C VAL A 122 -17.20 6.25 -5.37
N THR A 123 -16.15 6.33 -6.21
CA THR A 123 -15.81 5.27 -7.14
C THR A 123 -14.94 4.22 -6.47
N LEU A 124 -15.42 2.96 -6.38
CA LEU A 124 -14.61 1.80 -6.01
C LEU A 124 -14.28 1.02 -7.27
N ARG A 125 -12.99 0.86 -7.57
CA ARG A 125 -12.54 0.17 -8.79
C ARG A 125 -11.51 -0.91 -8.47
N GLY A 126 -11.78 -2.15 -8.90
CA GLY A 126 -10.78 -3.21 -8.93
C GLY A 126 -9.72 -2.91 -9.98
N MET A 127 -8.45 -3.12 -9.63
CA MET A 127 -7.30 -2.88 -10.49
C MET A 127 -6.40 -4.11 -10.52
N LEU A 128 -6.32 -4.78 -11.65
CA LEU A 128 -5.47 -5.94 -11.86
C LEU A 128 -4.33 -5.57 -12.82
N VAL A 129 -3.09 -5.73 -12.38
CA VAL A 129 -1.91 -5.32 -13.15
C VAL A 129 -1.82 -6.00 -14.53
N SER A 130 -2.24 -7.28 -14.64
CA SER A 130 -2.22 -8.02 -15.91
C SER A 130 -3.12 -7.40 -16.99
N SER A 131 -4.12 -6.61 -16.61
CA SER A 131 -4.98 -5.88 -17.55
C SER A 131 -4.35 -4.57 -18.05
N HIS A 132 -3.13 -4.25 -17.63
CA HIS A 132 -2.44 -2.98 -17.91
C HIS A 132 -0.97 -3.19 -18.29
N PHE A 133 -0.61 -4.35 -18.84
CA PHE A 133 0.76 -4.61 -19.29
C PHE A 133 1.19 -3.75 -20.49
N ASP A 134 0.24 -3.19 -21.22
CA ASP A 134 0.47 -2.19 -22.26
C ASP A 134 1.18 -0.93 -21.74
N LEU A 135 1.00 -0.59 -20.46
CA LEU A 135 1.67 0.53 -19.81
C LEU A 135 3.11 0.23 -19.37
N PHE A 136 3.55 -1.04 -19.46
CA PHE A 136 4.84 -1.47 -18.92
C PHE A 136 6.05 -0.80 -19.59
N PRO A 137 6.09 -0.65 -20.93
CA PRO A 137 7.21 0.04 -21.59
C PRO A 137 7.35 1.51 -21.15
N GLU A 138 6.24 2.25 -21.06
CA GLU A 138 6.22 3.61 -20.55
C GLU A 138 6.72 3.68 -19.10
N TRP A 139 6.22 2.75 -18.26
CA TRP A 139 6.63 2.67 -16.86
C TRP A 139 8.13 2.41 -16.70
N ILE A 140 8.71 1.48 -17.47
CA ILE A 140 10.15 1.18 -17.43
C ILE A 140 10.98 2.43 -17.71
N GLY A 141 10.64 3.16 -18.78
CA GLY A 141 11.34 4.40 -19.15
C GLY A 141 11.26 5.45 -18.03
N ARG A 142 10.08 5.66 -17.49
CA ARG A 142 9.85 6.61 -16.38
C ARG A 142 10.56 6.20 -15.10
N ALA A 143 10.45 4.93 -14.71
CA ALA A 143 11.06 4.40 -13.49
C ALA A 143 12.60 4.47 -13.55
N ALA A 144 13.21 4.22 -14.71
CA ALA A 144 14.65 4.33 -14.90
C ALA A 144 15.16 5.76 -14.59
N GLY A 145 14.45 6.79 -15.07
CA GLY A 145 14.79 8.18 -14.76
C GLY A 145 14.65 8.48 -13.26
N LEU A 146 13.53 8.10 -12.64
CA LEU A 146 13.25 8.34 -11.23
C LEU A 146 14.20 7.58 -10.28
N LEU A 147 14.73 6.43 -10.71
CA LEU A 147 15.76 5.70 -9.98
C LEU A 147 17.12 6.36 -10.12
N ALA A 148 17.47 6.82 -11.32
CA ALA A 148 18.76 7.44 -11.60
C ALA A 148 18.94 8.78 -10.86
N ASP A 149 17.88 9.58 -10.75
CA ASP A 149 17.91 10.86 -10.03
C ASP A 149 17.65 10.73 -8.51
N GLY A 150 17.42 9.50 -8.01
CA GLY A 150 17.15 9.22 -6.60
C GLY A 150 15.75 9.62 -6.11
N THR A 151 14.87 10.08 -6.98
CA THR A 151 13.49 10.41 -6.66
C THR A 151 12.72 9.17 -6.22
N LEU A 152 12.87 8.05 -6.94
CA LEU A 152 12.33 6.75 -6.56
C LEU A 152 13.41 5.95 -5.81
N ARG A 153 13.16 5.70 -4.53
CA ARG A 153 14.01 4.80 -3.72
C ARG A 153 13.21 3.54 -3.42
N THR A 154 13.81 2.40 -3.69
CA THR A 154 13.22 1.10 -3.41
C THR A 154 14.00 0.42 -2.29
N GLU A 155 13.31 -0.31 -1.44
CA GLU A 155 13.91 -1.23 -0.49
C GLU A 155 13.52 -2.65 -0.82
N VAL A 156 14.41 -3.57 -0.48
CA VAL A 156 14.19 -5.01 -0.59
C VAL A 156 14.54 -5.70 0.72
N THR A 157 13.78 -6.72 1.04
CA THR A 157 14.14 -7.70 2.07
C THR A 157 14.62 -8.95 1.34
N VAL A 158 15.81 -9.42 1.64
CA VAL A 158 16.42 -10.56 0.94
C VAL A 158 16.53 -11.76 1.89
N ALA A 159 16.01 -12.90 1.45
CA ALA A 159 16.30 -14.21 2.03
C ALA A 159 17.34 -14.91 1.14
N ASP A 160 18.40 -15.46 1.74
CA ASP A 160 19.47 -16.13 1.00
C ASP A 160 19.21 -17.63 0.93
N GLY A 161 19.26 -18.21 -0.29
CA GLY A 161 19.05 -19.60 -0.57
C GLY A 161 17.59 -19.96 -0.94
N ILE A 162 17.44 -20.85 -1.90
CA ILE A 162 16.12 -21.32 -2.36
C ILE A 162 15.36 -22.05 -1.25
N GLU A 163 16.06 -22.67 -0.34
CA GLU A 163 15.53 -23.39 0.83
C GLU A 163 14.70 -22.47 1.75
N HIS A 164 14.96 -21.15 1.74
CA HIS A 164 14.22 -20.15 2.51
C HIS A 164 13.05 -19.51 1.76
N ALA A 165 12.73 -19.96 0.54
CA ALA A 165 11.68 -19.37 -0.26
C ALA A 165 10.29 -19.49 0.39
N ALA A 166 9.98 -20.63 1.01
CA ALA A 166 8.72 -20.84 1.70
C ALA A 166 8.59 -19.90 2.92
N ASP A 167 9.64 -19.79 3.74
CA ASP A 167 9.64 -18.90 4.91
C ASP A 167 9.55 -17.42 4.48
N ALA A 168 10.23 -17.04 3.40
CA ALA A 168 10.14 -15.70 2.84
C ALA A 168 8.70 -15.38 2.38
N PHE A 169 8.03 -16.34 1.74
CA PHE A 169 6.63 -16.19 1.31
C PHE A 169 5.69 -16.03 2.52
N LEU A 170 5.81 -16.91 3.53
CA LEU A 170 5.05 -16.79 4.78
C LEU A 170 5.35 -15.47 5.51
N GLY A 171 6.60 -15.00 5.42
CA GLY A 171 7.01 -13.70 5.93
C GLY A 171 6.27 -12.53 5.26
N VAL A 172 5.98 -12.61 3.97
CA VAL A 172 5.17 -11.59 3.27
C VAL A 172 3.75 -11.58 3.84
N LEU A 173 3.14 -12.75 4.03
CA LEU A 173 1.76 -12.87 4.53
C LEU A 173 1.62 -12.39 5.99
N SER A 174 2.69 -12.47 6.78
CA SER A 174 2.74 -11.96 8.16
C SER A 174 3.25 -10.51 8.25
N GLY A 175 3.65 -9.92 7.12
CA GLY A 175 4.18 -8.57 7.05
C GLY A 175 5.59 -8.45 7.67
N ALA A 176 6.46 -9.43 7.52
CA ALA A 176 7.84 -9.36 8.01
C ALA A 176 8.74 -8.46 7.14
N ASN A 177 8.45 -8.35 5.84
CA ASN A 177 9.27 -7.58 4.89
C ASN A 177 9.05 -6.08 4.96
N THR A 178 10.08 -5.33 4.57
CA THR A 178 9.98 -3.93 4.13
C THR A 178 10.37 -3.88 2.66
N GLY A 179 9.59 -3.16 1.85
CA GLY A 179 9.76 -3.18 0.40
C GLY A 179 9.41 -4.53 -0.23
N LYS A 180 10.12 -4.90 -1.27
CA LYS A 180 9.92 -6.18 -1.98
C LYS A 180 10.68 -7.30 -1.27
N MET A 181 10.02 -8.43 -0.98
CA MET A 181 10.69 -9.66 -0.58
C MET A 181 11.31 -10.34 -1.80
N LEU A 182 12.56 -10.70 -1.70
CA LEU A 182 13.33 -11.41 -2.72
C LEU A 182 13.99 -12.65 -2.09
N VAL A 183 14.18 -13.68 -2.91
CA VAL A 183 15.03 -14.83 -2.56
C VAL A 183 16.25 -14.78 -3.46
N ARG A 184 17.45 -14.68 -2.85
CA ARG A 184 18.71 -14.71 -3.58
C ARG A 184 19.09 -16.15 -3.84
N LEU A 185 19.17 -16.54 -5.10
CA LEU A 185 19.68 -17.84 -5.49
C LEU A 185 21.21 -17.79 -5.44
N GLY A 186 21.84 -18.86 -4.95
CA GLY A 186 23.29 -18.98 -4.98
C GLY A 186 23.82 -18.89 -6.42
N ALA A 187 25.05 -18.41 -6.60
CA ALA A 187 25.70 -18.48 -7.90
C ALA A 187 25.73 -19.92 -8.37
N GLN A 188 25.26 -20.20 -9.58
CA GLN A 188 25.48 -21.48 -10.23
C GLN A 188 27.01 -21.65 -10.35
N ARG A 189 27.54 -22.71 -9.72
CA ARG A 189 28.94 -23.12 -9.87
C ARG A 189 29.13 -23.79 -11.22
#